data_06e4b231319da07c9757788b3afe9aab
#
_entry.id   06e4b231319da07c9757788b3afe9aab
#
_cell.length_a   1.000
_cell.length_b   1.000
_cell.length_c   1.000
_cell.angle_alpha   90.00
_cell.angle_beta   90.00
_cell.angle_gamma   90.00
#
_symmetry.space_group_name_H-M   'P 1'
#
loop_
_entity.id
_entity.type
_entity.pdbx_description
1 polymer ?
#
loop_
_entity_poly.entity_id
_entity_poly.type
_entity_poly.pdbx_seq_one_letter_code
_entity_poly.pdbx_strand_id
1 'polypeptide(L)'
;MVLTCAEQTTYRHSHVGSAGSPTVIVSGGDTNIKGAQVTGKGITVRATNFNIESLQDTADYRSRQQNISAQVTVGYGASASGDYSQSKINAEHRSVSEQSGLFAGDDGFDVQVGGHTRLTGGIITSGQSAEDEGKNRFQTATLTHSDIQNYSRYEGESFGLGANVAVSGKTLGQSAQNKPQDKHLTSVADKNGASSSVGYGSDGDSKNSTTRSGINTRNIHITDEAGQLARTGRTAKETEARIHTGIDTETADQHSGRLKNSFDKDAVSARRQQGRMSIGTIGSCIRKKWRWPTNMPKPSSVKSKNATAEKSAVKKRQ
;
A
#
# COMPACT_ATOMS: atom_id res chain seq x y z
N MET A 1 18.20 -10.57 -19.40
CA MET A 1 18.13 -11.24 -18.08
C MET A 1 16.93 -10.72 -17.34
N VAL A 2 16.10 -11.59 -16.76
CA VAL A 2 14.96 -11.20 -15.89
C VAL A 2 15.12 -11.92 -14.57
N LEU A 3 15.06 -11.16 -13.46
CA LEU A 3 15.03 -11.68 -12.10
C LEU A 3 13.78 -11.11 -11.43
N THR A 4 12.89 -11.97 -10.98
CA THR A 4 11.67 -11.58 -10.26
C THR A 4 11.53 -12.43 -9.01
N CYS A 5 11.29 -11.78 -7.87
CA CYS A 5 10.93 -12.41 -6.61
C CYS A 5 9.61 -11.81 -6.15
N ALA A 6 8.67 -12.67 -5.79
CA ALA A 6 7.39 -12.28 -5.21
C ALA A 6 7.10 -13.20 -4.01
N GLU A 7 6.79 -12.60 -2.87
CA GLU A 7 6.41 -13.30 -1.66
C GLU A 7 5.15 -12.64 -1.09
N GLN A 8 4.18 -13.46 -0.73
CA GLN A 8 2.93 -12.99 -0.14
C GLN A 8 2.50 -13.91 0.99
N THR A 9 2.12 -13.30 2.10
CA THR A 9 1.48 -13.99 3.22
C THR A 9 0.14 -13.32 3.50
N THR A 10 -0.93 -14.11 3.48
CA THR A 10 -2.27 -13.64 3.79
C THR A 10 -2.85 -14.51 4.89
N TYR A 11 -3.37 -13.89 5.93
CA TYR A 11 -4.01 -14.58 7.03
C TYR A 11 -5.51 -14.72 6.78
N ARG A 12 -6.04 -15.89 7.15
CA ARG A 12 -7.50 -16.09 7.29
C ARG A 12 -7.87 -15.86 8.74
N HIS A 13 -8.79 -14.93 8.96
CA HIS A 13 -9.24 -14.58 10.29
C HIS A 13 -10.34 -15.55 10.76
N SER A 14 -10.34 -15.84 12.06
CA SER A 14 -11.38 -16.63 12.70
C SER A 14 -12.45 -15.72 13.28
N HIS A 15 -13.72 -16.09 13.12
CA HIS A 15 -14.85 -15.39 13.71
C HIS A 15 -15.56 -16.33 14.68
N VAL A 16 -15.72 -15.89 15.93
CA VAL A 16 -16.30 -16.68 17.02
C VAL A 16 -17.50 -15.92 17.59
N GLY A 17 -18.61 -16.62 17.79
CA GLY A 17 -19.81 -16.06 18.35
C GLY A 17 -20.80 -15.51 17.31
N SER A 18 -21.79 -14.79 17.77
CA SER A 18 -22.86 -14.22 16.94
C SER A 18 -23.41 -12.93 17.57
N ALA A 19 -23.63 -11.91 16.77
CA ALA A 19 -24.21 -10.63 17.21
C ALA A 19 -25.60 -10.78 17.88
N GLY A 20 -26.33 -11.85 17.58
CA GLY A 20 -27.68 -12.10 18.13
C GLY A 20 -27.70 -12.82 19.48
N SER A 21 -26.56 -13.29 20.01
CA SER A 21 -26.50 -14.05 21.26
C SER A 21 -25.31 -13.63 22.12
N PRO A 22 -25.37 -13.81 23.45
CA PRO A 22 -24.22 -13.54 24.31
C PRO A 22 -23.11 -14.56 24.05
N THR A 23 -21.86 -14.07 24.11
CA THR A 23 -20.66 -14.91 24.00
C THR A 23 -19.90 -14.89 25.31
N VAL A 24 -19.59 -16.07 25.84
CA VAL A 24 -18.88 -16.23 27.11
C VAL A 24 -17.59 -17.01 26.91
N ILE A 25 -16.47 -16.43 27.36
CA ILE A 25 -15.15 -17.02 27.36
C ILE A 25 -14.68 -17.16 28.81
N VAL A 26 -14.47 -18.39 29.27
CA VAL A 26 -13.93 -18.67 30.60
C VAL A 26 -12.72 -19.58 30.44
N SER A 27 -11.57 -19.08 30.89
CA SER A 27 -10.31 -19.79 30.85
C SER A 27 -9.63 -19.78 32.21
N GLY A 28 -9.23 -20.93 32.68
CA GLY A 28 -8.39 -21.06 33.91
C GLY A 28 -6.92 -20.67 33.67
N GLY A 29 -6.53 -20.33 32.44
CA GLY A 29 -5.20 -19.93 32.02
C GLY A 29 -5.21 -18.72 31.12
N ASP A 30 -4.25 -18.67 30.19
CA ASP A 30 -4.11 -17.61 29.22
C ASP A 30 -5.16 -17.71 28.11
N THR A 31 -5.70 -16.60 27.70
CA THR A 31 -6.56 -16.49 26.54
C THR A 31 -5.87 -15.64 25.45
N ASN A 32 -5.72 -16.22 24.27
CA ASN A 32 -5.07 -15.56 23.14
C ASN A 32 -6.04 -15.42 21.97
N ILE A 33 -6.31 -14.18 21.55
CA ILE A 33 -7.08 -13.85 20.35
C ILE A 33 -6.09 -13.27 19.33
N LYS A 34 -5.67 -14.12 18.39
CA LYS A 34 -4.68 -13.75 17.38
C LYS A 34 -5.24 -13.97 15.98
N GLY A 35 -5.35 -12.91 15.20
CA GLY A 35 -6.01 -12.98 13.89
C GLY A 35 -7.46 -13.45 13.98
N ALA A 36 -8.20 -12.98 15.00
CA ALA A 36 -9.56 -13.43 15.24
C ALA A 36 -10.45 -12.32 15.80
N GLN A 37 -11.74 -12.41 15.51
CA GLN A 37 -12.80 -11.55 16.04
C GLN A 37 -13.76 -12.37 16.87
N VAL A 38 -14.07 -11.89 18.06
CA VAL A 38 -15.12 -12.45 18.92
C VAL A 38 -16.29 -11.49 18.89
N THR A 39 -17.45 -11.98 18.48
CA THR A 39 -18.67 -11.21 18.35
C THR A 39 -19.73 -11.74 19.32
N GLY A 40 -20.54 -10.86 19.89
CA GLY A 40 -21.64 -11.25 20.77
C GLY A 40 -22.61 -10.09 20.97
N LYS A 41 -23.90 -10.36 21.26
CA LYS A 41 -24.83 -9.34 21.73
C LYS A 41 -24.29 -8.68 23.01
N GLY A 42 -23.76 -9.51 23.92
CA GLY A 42 -22.88 -9.15 25.03
C GLY A 42 -21.71 -10.10 25.09
N ILE A 43 -20.57 -9.66 25.60
CA ILE A 43 -19.35 -10.49 25.71
C ILE A 43 -18.87 -10.53 27.16
N THR A 44 -18.70 -11.74 27.69
CA THR A 44 -18.11 -11.96 29.01
C THR A 44 -16.79 -12.71 28.87
N VAL A 45 -15.70 -12.17 29.44
CA VAL A 45 -14.39 -12.82 29.46
C VAL A 45 -13.88 -12.96 30.88
N ARG A 46 -13.43 -14.17 31.23
CA ARG A 46 -12.71 -14.47 32.48
C ARG A 46 -11.45 -15.23 32.12
N ALA A 47 -10.27 -14.68 32.41
CA ALA A 47 -8.99 -15.28 32.08
C ALA A 47 -7.91 -14.93 33.11
N THR A 48 -6.84 -15.74 33.16
CA THR A 48 -5.65 -15.41 33.95
C THR A 48 -4.86 -14.31 33.25
N ASN A 49 -4.45 -14.51 32.00
CA ASN A 49 -3.90 -13.45 31.15
C ASN A 49 -4.71 -13.36 29.86
N PHE A 50 -4.69 -12.17 29.25
CA PHE A 50 -5.47 -11.92 28.05
C PHE A 50 -4.64 -11.19 26.99
N ASN A 51 -4.52 -11.77 25.80
CA ASN A 51 -3.75 -11.23 24.71
C ASN A 51 -4.62 -11.10 23.45
N ILE A 52 -4.66 -9.90 22.86
CA ILE A 52 -5.26 -9.66 21.56
C ILE A 52 -4.19 -9.13 20.62
N GLU A 53 -4.00 -9.81 19.48
CA GLU A 53 -3.00 -9.46 18.48
C GLU A 53 -3.62 -9.48 17.08
N SER A 54 -3.60 -8.34 16.39
CA SER A 54 -3.94 -8.27 14.98
C SER A 54 -2.77 -8.72 14.12
N LEU A 55 -3.06 -9.41 13.02
CA LEU A 55 -2.06 -9.91 12.08
C LEU A 55 -2.00 -9.03 10.84
N GLN A 56 -0.79 -8.77 10.35
CA GLN A 56 -0.58 -8.04 9.11
C GLN A 56 -0.39 -9.00 7.93
N ASP A 57 -1.19 -8.85 6.90
CA ASP A 57 -0.90 -9.41 5.59
C ASP A 57 0.33 -8.73 5.01
N THR A 58 1.16 -9.50 4.32
CA THR A 58 2.40 -9.00 3.74
C THR A 58 2.48 -9.38 2.27
N ALA A 59 2.98 -8.45 1.43
CA ALA A 59 3.31 -8.74 0.05
C ALA A 59 4.57 -7.97 -0.34
N ASP A 60 5.57 -8.70 -0.81
CA ASP A 60 6.82 -8.17 -1.31
C ASP A 60 6.98 -8.55 -2.78
N TYR A 61 7.29 -7.58 -3.61
CA TYR A 61 7.57 -7.79 -5.01
C TYR A 61 8.84 -7.05 -5.42
N ARG A 62 9.80 -7.78 -6.00
CA ARG A 62 11.03 -7.22 -6.54
C ARG A 62 11.26 -7.77 -7.94
N SER A 63 11.48 -6.88 -8.89
CA SER A 63 11.80 -7.28 -10.26
C SER A 63 12.93 -6.42 -10.81
N ARG A 64 13.90 -7.07 -11.42
CA ARG A 64 14.96 -6.45 -12.19
C ARG A 64 15.01 -7.10 -13.57
N GLN A 65 14.91 -6.29 -14.60
CA GLN A 65 14.96 -6.73 -15.97
C GLN A 65 16.02 -5.93 -16.71
N GLN A 66 16.85 -6.63 -17.47
CA GLN A 66 17.85 -6.05 -18.38
C GLN A 66 17.72 -6.72 -19.72
N ASN A 67 17.66 -5.95 -20.79
CA ASN A 67 17.65 -6.43 -22.15
C ASN A 67 18.76 -5.72 -22.92
N ILE A 68 19.51 -6.50 -23.69
CA ILE A 68 20.51 -6.02 -24.63
C ILE A 68 20.18 -6.69 -25.94
N SER A 69 20.06 -5.92 -27.01
CA SER A 69 19.91 -6.44 -28.37
C SER A 69 20.90 -5.76 -29.31
N ALA A 70 21.38 -6.51 -30.26
CA ALA A 70 22.19 -6.01 -31.36
C ALA A 70 21.79 -6.74 -32.64
N GLN A 71 21.59 -5.99 -33.70
CA GLN A 71 21.22 -6.52 -34.99
C GLN A 71 22.08 -5.89 -36.09
N VAL A 72 22.61 -6.70 -36.95
CA VAL A 72 23.30 -6.26 -38.16
C VAL A 72 22.59 -6.90 -39.34
N THR A 73 22.25 -6.11 -40.32
CA THR A 73 21.62 -6.57 -41.55
C THR A 73 22.42 -6.07 -42.74
N VAL A 74 22.72 -6.98 -43.66
CA VAL A 74 23.50 -6.71 -44.88
C VAL A 74 22.68 -7.17 -46.07
N GLY A 75 22.61 -6.33 -47.10
CA GLY A 75 21.90 -6.61 -48.36
C GLY A 75 22.24 -5.54 -49.35
N TYR A 76 21.25 -4.96 -50.07
CA TYR A 76 21.49 -3.70 -50.77
C TYR A 76 21.58 -2.60 -49.71
N GLY A 77 22.81 -2.26 -49.30
CA GLY A 77 23.10 -1.45 -48.12
C GLY A 77 23.42 -2.33 -46.88
N ALA A 78 23.68 -1.64 -45.78
CA ALA A 78 23.92 -2.26 -44.49
C ALA A 78 23.29 -1.43 -43.37
N SER A 79 22.79 -2.08 -42.32
CA SER A 79 22.36 -1.42 -41.11
C SER A 79 22.83 -2.16 -39.87
N ALA A 80 23.09 -1.40 -38.82
CA ALA A 80 23.39 -1.92 -37.49
C ALA A 80 22.54 -1.18 -36.46
N SER A 81 21.94 -1.92 -35.56
CA SER A 81 21.20 -1.37 -34.44
C SER A 81 21.58 -2.04 -33.15
N GLY A 82 21.51 -1.30 -32.08
CA GLY A 82 21.72 -1.81 -30.72
C GLY A 82 20.79 -1.13 -29.75
N ASP A 83 20.23 -1.93 -28.84
CA ASP A 83 19.33 -1.44 -27.78
C ASP A 83 19.77 -2.00 -26.45
N TYR A 84 19.73 -1.14 -25.45
CA TYR A 84 19.89 -1.49 -24.04
C TYR A 84 18.70 -1.00 -23.26
N SER A 85 18.11 -1.83 -22.44
CA SER A 85 17.08 -1.39 -21.49
C SER A 85 17.22 -2.07 -20.13
N GLN A 86 16.99 -1.29 -19.11
CA GLN A 86 16.95 -1.75 -17.72
C GLN A 86 15.64 -1.28 -17.07
N SER A 87 15.07 -2.16 -16.24
CA SER A 87 13.88 -1.85 -15.46
C SER A 87 14.00 -2.48 -14.07
N LYS A 88 13.63 -1.72 -13.04
CA LYS A 88 13.60 -2.16 -11.65
C LYS A 88 12.25 -1.81 -11.06
N ILE A 89 11.64 -2.73 -10.31
CA ILE A 89 10.41 -2.52 -9.54
C ILE A 89 10.65 -3.10 -8.15
N ASN A 90 10.33 -2.31 -7.13
CA ASN A 90 10.20 -2.77 -5.76
C ASN A 90 8.80 -2.39 -5.28
N ALA A 91 8.11 -3.31 -4.62
CA ALA A 91 6.85 -3.03 -3.94
C ALA A 91 6.81 -3.79 -2.62
N GLU A 92 6.30 -3.12 -1.60
CA GLU A 92 6.14 -3.66 -0.25
C GLU A 92 4.77 -3.25 0.29
N HIS A 93 4.06 -4.23 0.83
CA HIS A 93 2.77 -4.02 1.46
C HIS A 93 2.73 -4.74 2.81
N ARG A 94 2.30 -4.03 3.84
CA ARG A 94 2.05 -4.53 5.19
C ARG A 94 0.78 -3.89 5.68
N SER A 95 -0.27 -4.68 5.92
CA SER A 95 -1.53 -4.14 6.41
C SER A 95 -2.31 -5.17 7.21
N VAL A 96 -2.86 -4.73 8.34
CA VAL A 96 -3.91 -5.50 9.01
C VAL A 96 -5.14 -5.48 8.11
N SER A 97 -5.59 -6.66 7.67
CA SER A 97 -6.79 -6.81 6.83
C SER A 97 -8.06 -6.80 7.66
N GLU A 98 -8.03 -7.44 8.83
CA GLU A 98 -9.10 -7.43 9.83
C GLU A 98 -8.48 -7.26 11.22
N GLN A 99 -8.98 -6.29 11.96
CA GLN A 99 -8.52 -6.03 13.32
C GLN A 99 -9.04 -7.11 14.27
N SER A 100 -8.15 -7.69 15.07
CA SER A 100 -8.52 -8.67 16.09
C SER A 100 -9.13 -7.98 17.29
N GLY A 101 -10.14 -8.59 17.91
CA GLY A 101 -10.79 -7.97 19.04
C GLY A 101 -12.03 -8.65 19.56
N LEU A 102 -12.66 -7.96 20.52
CA LEU A 102 -13.99 -8.22 21.02
C LEU A 102 -14.94 -7.18 20.45
N PHE A 103 -16.02 -7.63 19.83
CA PHE A 103 -17.03 -6.81 19.18
C PHE A 103 -18.40 -7.10 19.80
N ALA A 104 -18.69 -6.47 20.94
CA ALA A 104 -19.95 -6.61 21.64
C ALA A 104 -21.02 -5.69 21.00
N GLY A 105 -22.27 -6.09 21.12
CA GLY A 105 -23.43 -5.28 20.76
C GLY A 105 -23.96 -4.47 21.96
N ASP A 106 -25.27 -4.30 22.02
CA ASP A 106 -25.98 -3.43 22.98
C ASP A 106 -25.98 -3.94 24.43
N ASP A 107 -25.62 -5.20 24.65
CA ASP A 107 -25.48 -5.75 26.01
C ASP A 107 -24.06 -5.51 26.60
N GLY A 108 -23.15 -4.90 25.79
CA GLY A 108 -21.83 -4.48 26.22
C GLY A 108 -20.86 -5.65 26.52
N PHE A 109 -19.79 -5.34 27.24
CA PHE A 109 -18.80 -6.35 27.61
C PHE A 109 -18.44 -6.27 29.11
N ASP A 110 -18.14 -7.44 29.69
CA ASP A 110 -17.56 -7.58 31.01
C ASP A 110 -16.31 -8.47 30.94
N VAL A 111 -15.14 -7.81 30.95
CA VAL A 111 -13.83 -8.46 30.84
C VAL A 111 -13.12 -8.38 32.19
N GLN A 112 -12.78 -9.54 32.75
CA GLN A 112 -12.04 -9.66 34.01
C GLN A 112 -10.83 -10.56 33.81
N VAL A 113 -9.64 -9.97 33.95
CA VAL A 113 -8.36 -10.63 33.80
C VAL A 113 -7.60 -10.55 35.12
N GLY A 114 -7.26 -11.70 35.70
CA GLY A 114 -6.58 -11.75 36.98
C GLY A 114 -5.13 -11.26 36.94
N GLY A 115 -4.48 -11.37 35.80
CA GLY A 115 -3.08 -11.01 35.55
C GLY A 115 -2.94 -9.92 34.49
N HIS A 116 -2.17 -10.20 33.46
CA HIS A 116 -1.78 -9.23 32.45
C HIS A 116 -2.68 -9.23 31.20
N THR A 117 -3.06 -8.04 30.75
CA THR A 117 -3.66 -7.85 29.42
C THR A 117 -2.67 -7.20 28.46
N ARG A 118 -2.56 -7.75 27.25
CA ARG A 118 -1.76 -7.19 26.17
C ARG A 118 -2.60 -6.98 24.91
N LEU A 119 -2.57 -5.76 24.37
CA LEU A 119 -3.22 -5.43 23.11
C LEU A 119 -2.15 -5.00 22.09
N THR A 120 -2.07 -5.69 20.96
CA THR A 120 -1.18 -5.34 19.84
C THR A 120 -2.06 -5.11 18.61
N GLY A 121 -2.37 -3.85 18.32
CA GLY A 121 -3.37 -3.51 17.30
C GLY A 121 -4.76 -4.10 17.62
N GLY A 122 -5.00 -4.51 18.87
CA GLY A 122 -6.22 -5.16 19.32
C GLY A 122 -7.27 -4.18 19.81
N ILE A 123 -8.55 -4.47 19.59
CA ILE A 123 -9.65 -3.60 20.01
C ILE A 123 -10.68 -4.36 20.85
N ILE A 124 -11.27 -3.66 21.82
CA ILE A 124 -12.40 -4.13 22.60
C ILE A 124 -13.49 -3.07 22.49
N THR A 125 -14.59 -3.39 21.85
CA THR A 125 -15.68 -2.45 21.53
C THR A 125 -17.04 -3.02 21.86
N SER A 126 -18.00 -2.12 22.01
CA SER A 126 -19.43 -2.41 22.11
C SER A 126 -20.23 -1.47 21.22
N GLY A 127 -21.54 -1.71 21.11
CA GLY A 127 -22.46 -0.72 20.58
C GLY A 127 -22.45 0.56 21.43
N GLN A 128 -22.71 1.72 20.82
CA GLN A 128 -22.73 3.00 21.52
C GLN A 128 -23.75 3.02 22.67
N SER A 129 -24.89 2.36 22.47
CA SER A 129 -25.94 2.23 23.52
C SER A 129 -25.43 1.57 24.80
N ALA A 130 -24.57 0.55 24.65
CA ALA A 130 -23.98 -0.14 25.82
C ALA A 130 -23.02 0.75 26.61
N GLU A 131 -22.25 1.60 25.93
CA GLU A 131 -21.37 2.56 26.61
C GLU A 131 -22.20 3.66 27.31
N ASP A 132 -23.20 4.21 26.64
CA ASP A 132 -24.10 5.26 27.20
C ASP A 132 -24.86 4.76 28.43
N GLU A 133 -25.26 3.50 28.46
CA GLU A 133 -25.94 2.86 29.58
C GLU A 133 -24.96 2.32 30.66
N GLY A 134 -23.63 2.47 30.47
CA GLY A 134 -22.62 2.03 31.43
C GLY A 134 -22.50 0.51 31.60
N LYS A 135 -22.87 -0.27 30.57
CA LYS A 135 -22.83 -1.75 30.60
C LYS A 135 -21.43 -2.32 30.45
N ASN A 136 -20.46 -1.51 29.94
CA ASN A 136 -19.13 -1.94 29.70
C ASN A 136 -18.26 -1.95 30.95
N ARG A 137 -17.50 -3.02 31.16
CA ARG A 137 -16.51 -3.14 32.24
C ARG A 137 -15.26 -3.85 31.76
N PHE A 138 -14.10 -3.26 32.07
CA PHE A 138 -12.82 -3.87 31.85
C PHE A 138 -11.96 -3.82 33.10
N GLN A 139 -11.48 -4.99 33.57
CA GLN A 139 -10.61 -5.09 34.73
C GLN A 139 -9.43 -6.02 34.45
N THR A 140 -8.22 -5.58 34.81
CA THR A 140 -6.98 -6.36 34.68
C THR A 140 -6.00 -5.97 35.77
N ALA A 141 -5.04 -6.83 36.13
CA ALA A 141 -3.98 -6.43 37.03
C ALA A 141 -3.06 -5.41 36.39
N THR A 142 -2.58 -5.68 35.16
CA THR A 142 -1.72 -4.76 34.40
C THR A 142 -2.11 -4.77 32.92
N LEU A 143 -1.86 -3.66 32.22
CA LEU A 143 -2.19 -3.48 30.81
C LEU A 143 -0.99 -2.96 30.00
N THR A 144 -0.67 -3.63 28.90
CA THR A 144 0.23 -3.09 27.87
C THR A 144 -0.46 -3.01 26.51
N HIS A 145 -0.17 -1.99 25.76
CA HIS A 145 -0.72 -1.85 24.41
C HIS A 145 0.32 -1.30 23.44
N SER A 146 0.18 -1.67 22.18
CA SER A 146 0.96 -1.13 21.07
C SER A 146 0.14 -1.10 19.79
N ASP A 147 0.35 -0.08 18.99
CA ASP A 147 -0.28 0.06 17.69
C ASP A 147 0.55 -0.64 16.61
N ILE A 148 -0.08 -0.99 15.50
CA ILE A 148 0.57 -1.60 14.34
C ILE A 148 0.62 -0.57 13.21
N GLN A 149 1.82 -0.33 12.66
CA GLN A 149 2.01 0.55 11.52
C GLN A 149 1.77 -0.22 10.23
N ASN A 150 0.86 0.25 9.41
CA ASN A 150 0.58 -0.29 8.08
C ASN A 150 1.21 0.60 7.02
N TYR A 151 1.69 0.00 5.95
CA TYR A 151 2.19 0.74 4.80
C TYR A 151 2.00 -0.05 3.50
N SER A 152 1.85 0.69 2.41
CA SER A 152 1.82 0.16 1.05
C SER A 152 2.62 1.10 0.18
N ARG A 153 3.75 0.65 -0.35
CA ARG A 153 4.62 1.46 -1.17
C ARG A 153 5.14 0.67 -2.36
N TYR A 154 5.31 1.36 -3.47
CA TYR A 154 6.02 0.81 -4.61
C TYR A 154 6.84 1.91 -5.29
N GLU A 155 7.92 1.49 -5.93
CA GLU A 155 8.76 2.31 -6.80
C GLU A 155 9.13 1.52 -8.03
N GLY A 156 9.13 2.17 -9.17
CA GLY A 156 9.51 1.59 -10.44
C GLY A 156 10.36 2.55 -11.25
N GLU A 157 11.49 2.08 -11.75
CA GLU A 157 12.39 2.83 -12.61
C GLU A 157 12.66 2.07 -13.90
N SER A 158 12.78 2.78 -14.99
CA SER A 158 13.17 2.22 -16.28
C SER A 158 14.09 3.17 -17.02
N PHE A 159 15.11 2.60 -17.67
CA PHE A 159 16.05 3.32 -18.51
C PHE A 159 16.23 2.55 -19.83
N GLY A 160 16.40 3.27 -20.93
CA GLY A 160 16.67 2.66 -22.21
C GLY A 160 17.52 3.54 -23.11
N LEU A 161 18.40 2.90 -23.86
CA LEU A 161 19.22 3.50 -24.91
C LEU A 161 19.03 2.70 -26.19
N GLY A 162 18.94 3.39 -27.33
CA GLY A 162 18.94 2.73 -28.63
C GLY A 162 19.80 3.53 -29.61
N ALA A 163 20.48 2.84 -30.49
CA ALA A 163 21.21 3.44 -31.58
C ALA A 163 21.01 2.62 -32.87
N ASN A 164 20.91 3.30 -34.00
CA ASN A 164 20.79 2.71 -35.30
C ASN A 164 21.65 3.49 -36.30
N VAL A 165 22.35 2.78 -37.14
CA VAL A 165 23.10 3.34 -38.28
C VAL A 165 22.75 2.55 -39.53
N ALA A 166 22.49 3.25 -40.61
CA ALA A 166 22.21 2.65 -41.91
C ALA A 166 23.05 3.32 -43.01
N VAL A 167 23.59 2.49 -43.90
CA VAL A 167 24.36 2.94 -45.04
C VAL A 167 23.74 2.35 -46.32
N SER A 168 23.39 3.22 -47.27
CA SER A 168 22.72 2.80 -48.50
C SER A 168 23.66 2.00 -49.43
N GLY A 169 23.10 1.06 -50.18
CA GLY A 169 23.86 0.30 -51.14
C GLY A 169 24.58 1.17 -52.16
N LYS A 170 23.98 2.29 -52.56
CA LYS A 170 24.61 3.27 -53.45
C LYS A 170 25.88 3.87 -52.81
N THR A 171 25.87 4.19 -51.54
CA THR A 171 27.03 4.70 -50.79
C THR A 171 28.13 3.63 -50.67
N LEU A 172 27.74 2.36 -50.58
CA LEU A 172 28.68 1.22 -50.59
C LEU A 172 29.18 0.82 -51.99
N GLY A 173 28.83 1.57 -53.05
CA GLY A 173 29.21 1.29 -54.40
C GLY A 173 28.47 0.08 -55.03
N GLN A 174 27.39 -0.35 -54.46
CA GLN A 174 26.58 -1.46 -54.98
C GLN A 174 25.76 -1.02 -56.20
N SER A 175 25.64 -1.91 -57.18
CA SER A 175 24.84 -1.67 -58.40
C SER A 175 23.35 -1.58 -58.03
N ALA A 176 22.60 -0.69 -58.69
CA ALA A 176 21.16 -0.59 -58.55
C ALA A 176 20.39 -1.87 -58.91
N GLN A 177 21.02 -2.75 -59.69
CA GLN A 177 20.50 -4.08 -60.02
C GLN A 177 20.44 -5.03 -58.83
N ASN A 178 21.21 -4.77 -57.78
CA ASN A 178 21.18 -5.53 -56.53
C ASN A 178 20.07 -5.09 -55.56
N LYS A 179 19.26 -4.12 -55.97
CA LYS A 179 18.07 -3.74 -55.17
C LYS A 179 17.01 -4.83 -55.26
N PRO A 180 16.40 -5.21 -54.14
CA PRO A 180 15.26 -6.12 -54.17
C PRO A 180 14.15 -5.54 -55.04
N GLN A 181 13.71 -6.25 -56.08
CA GLN A 181 12.61 -5.82 -56.93
C GLN A 181 11.25 -6.17 -56.37
N ASP A 182 11.22 -7.07 -55.41
CA ASP A 182 9.97 -7.45 -54.73
C ASP A 182 9.61 -6.41 -53.64
N LYS A 183 8.41 -5.89 -53.74
CA LYS A 183 7.86 -4.89 -52.78
C LYS A 183 7.73 -5.45 -51.35
N HIS A 184 7.77 -6.76 -51.19
CA HIS A 184 7.72 -7.44 -49.88
C HIS A 184 9.11 -7.68 -49.30
N LEU A 185 10.18 -7.59 -50.08
CA LEU A 185 11.55 -7.66 -49.58
C LEU A 185 12.04 -6.24 -49.29
N THR A 186 12.13 -5.91 -48.02
CA THR A 186 12.59 -4.59 -47.56
C THR A 186 14.05 -4.40 -47.94
N SER A 187 14.34 -3.37 -48.72
CA SER A 187 15.73 -2.95 -48.95
C SER A 187 16.31 -2.53 -47.61
N VAL A 188 17.46 -3.07 -47.22
CA VAL A 188 18.06 -2.89 -45.90
C VAL A 188 18.40 -1.43 -45.61
N ALA A 189 18.84 -0.67 -46.61
CA ALA A 189 19.07 0.73 -46.51
C ALA A 189 18.99 1.42 -47.88
N ASP A 190 17.92 2.12 -48.15
CA ASP A 190 17.79 2.96 -49.35
C ASP A 190 18.49 4.30 -49.19
N LYS A 191 18.67 4.77 -47.94
CA LYS A 191 19.30 6.04 -47.60
C LYS A 191 20.24 5.86 -46.42
N ASN A 192 21.28 6.67 -46.39
CA ASN A 192 22.12 6.77 -45.19
C ASN A 192 21.31 7.40 -44.05
N GLY A 193 21.52 6.90 -42.86
CA GLY A 193 20.86 7.43 -41.67
C GLY A 193 21.53 6.97 -40.40
N ALA A 194 21.39 7.77 -39.37
CA ALA A 194 21.75 7.42 -38.02
C ALA A 194 20.64 7.95 -37.07
N SER A 195 20.31 7.17 -36.11
CA SER A 195 19.36 7.59 -35.05
C SER A 195 19.80 7.06 -33.69
N SER A 196 19.48 7.80 -32.66
CA SER A 196 19.65 7.37 -31.27
C SER A 196 18.41 7.71 -30.47
N SER A 197 18.13 6.92 -29.46
CA SER A 197 17.03 7.17 -28.55
C SER A 197 17.48 6.95 -27.11
N VAL A 198 16.98 7.78 -26.21
CA VAL A 198 17.16 7.64 -24.75
C VAL A 198 15.77 7.71 -24.13
N GLY A 199 15.46 6.81 -23.21
CA GLY A 199 14.21 6.80 -22.50
C GLY A 199 14.44 6.61 -21.00
N TYR A 200 13.76 7.37 -20.18
CA TYR A 200 13.69 7.21 -18.72
C TYR A 200 12.24 7.24 -18.29
N GLY A 201 11.89 6.42 -17.31
CA GLY A 201 10.56 6.42 -16.70
C GLY A 201 10.66 6.04 -15.23
N SER A 202 9.92 6.74 -14.38
CA SER A 202 9.74 6.41 -12.97
C SER A 202 8.27 6.46 -12.60
N ASP A 203 7.86 5.62 -11.65
CA ASP A 203 6.52 5.61 -11.07
C ASP A 203 6.62 5.11 -9.64
N GLY A 204 5.83 5.68 -8.71
CA GLY A 204 5.82 5.28 -7.31
C GLY A 204 4.66 5.88 -6.55
N ASP A 205 4.23 5.18 -5.50
CA ASP A 205 3.23 5.63 -4.53
C ASP A 205 3.56 5.08 -3.15
N SER A 206 3.18 5.81 -2.11
CA SER A 206 3.35 5.40 -0.71
C SER A 206 2.17 5.85 0.13
N LYS A 207 1.59 4.89 0.86
CA LYS A 207 0.49 5.12 1.80
C LYS A 207 0.83 4.50 3.14
N ASN A 208 0.46 5.19 4.21
CA ASN A 208 0.65 4.75 5.58
C ASN A 208 -0.65 4.89 6.36
N SER A 209 -0.85 4.00 7.32
CA SER A 209 -1.94 4.07 8.31
C SER A 209 -1.51 3.38 9.59
N THR A 210 -2.36 3.43 10.61
CA THR A 210 -2.09 2.80 11.90
C THR A 210 -3.31 2.03 12.36
N THR A 211 -3.15 0.74 12.67
CA THR A 211 -4.14 -0.04 13.40
C THR A 211 -3.90 0.17 14.88
N ARG A 212 -4.82 0.90 15.53
CA ARG A 212 -4.67 1.32 16.93
C ARG A 212 -5.27 0.30 17.87
N SER A 213 -4.59 0.09 19.00
CA SER A 213 -5.16 -0.61 20.13
C SER A 213 -6.14 0.30 20.89
N GLY A 214 -7.26 -0.26 21.34
CA GLY A 214 -8.27 0.55 22.04
C GLY A 214 -9.27 -0.26 22.84
N ILE A 215 -9.85 0.38 23.86
CA ILE A 215 -10.98 -0.13 24.64
C ILE A 215 -12.04 0.98 24.68
N ASN A 216 -13.23 0.68 24.20
CA ASN A 216 -14.29 1.69 24.10
C ASN A 216 -15.12 1.73 25.39
N THR A 217 -14.48 2.03 26.49
CA THR A 217 -15.17 2.39 27.75
C THR A 217 -14.27 3.25 28.62
N ARG A 218 -14.88 4.03 29.50
CA ARG A 218 -14.19 4.73 30.57
C ARG A 218 -14.14 3.91 31.87
N ASN A 219 -14.87 2.80 31.94
CA ASN A 219 -14.90 1.91 33.09
C ASN A 219 -13.77 0.86 32.99
N ILE A 220 -12.55 1.37 33.03
CA ILE A 220 -11.33 0.57 33.02
C ILE A 220 -10.72 0.55 34.42
N HIS A 221 -10.36 -0.62 34.92
CA HIS A 221 -9.73 -0.81 36.22
C HIS A 221 -8.43 -1.60 36.09
N ILE A 222 -7.30 -0.94 36.31
CA ILE A 222 -5.99 -1.56 36.48
C ILE A 222 -5.72 -1.72 38.00
N THR A 223 -5.66 -2.95 38.48
CA THR A 223 -5.68 -3.21 39.94
C THR A 223 -4.30 -3.31 40.57
N ASP A 224 -3.23 -3.50 39.81
CA ASP A 224 -1.83 -3.56 40.29
C ASP A 224 -1.07 -2.31 39.80
N GLU A 225 -1.18 -1.22 40.55
CA GLU A 225 -0.51 0.05 40.23
C GLU A 225 1.01 -0.07 40.20
N ALA A 226 1.59 -0.82 41.16
CA ALA A 226 3.04 -0.99 41.24
C ALA A 226 3.58 -1.82 40.07
N GLY A 227 2.89 -2.92 39.74
CA GLY A 227 3.21 -3.73 38.58
C GLY A 227 3.02 -2.99 37.26
N GLN A 228 2.01 -2.17 37.16
CA GLN A 228 1.75 -1.33 35.98
C GLN A 228 2.89 -0.33 35.75
N LEU A 229 3.26 0.40 36.79
CA LEU A 229 4.36 1.37 36.76
C LEU A 229 5.70 0.70 36.41
N ALA A 230 6.01 -0.42 37.06
CA ALA A 230 7.24 -1.17 36.82
C ALA A 230 7.32 -1.71 35.38
N ARG A 231 6.18 -2.14 34.79
CA ARG A 231 6.11 -2.73 33.46
C ARG A 231 6.14 -1.69 32.34
N THR A 232 5.53 -0.53 32.53
CA THR A 232 5.25 0.44 31.46
C THR A 232 5.90 1.81 31.69
N GLY A 233 6.37 2.09 32.90
CA GLY A 233 6.79 3.44 33.32
C GLY A 233 5.64 4.45 33.41
N ARG A 234 4.38 3.98 33.45
CA ARG A 234 3.17 4.79 33.52
C ARG A 234 2.25 4.29 34.62
N THR A 235 1.53 5.23 35.20
CA THR A 235 0.48 4.92 36.16
C THR A 235 -0.71 4.21 35.50
N ALA A 236 -1.55 3.57 36.31
CA ALA A 236 -2.81 2.99 35.85
C ALA A 236 -3.68 4.04 35.15
N LYS A 237 -3.87 5.20 35.78
CA LYS A 237 -4.69 6.29 35.25
C LYS A 237 -4.19 6.84 33.91
N GLU A 238 -2.88 6.96 33.73
CA GLU A 238 -2.30 7.39 32.45
C GLU A 238 -2.51 6.32 31.37
N THR A 239 -2.42 5.05 31.73
CA THR A 239 -2.63 3.92 30.81
C THR A 239 -4.11 3.83 30.40
N GLU A 240 -5.04 3.96 31.35
CA GLU A 240 -6.49 3.99 31.12
C GLU A 240 -6.88 5.12 30.16
N ALA A 241 -6.36 6.32 30.39
CA ALA A 241 -6.61 7.46 29.52
C ALA A 241 -6.07 7.28 28.08
N ARG A 242 -4.97 6.56 27.92
CA ARG A 242 -4.33 6.33 26.60
C ARG A 242 -4.99 5.23 25.81
N ILE A 243 -5.49 4.19 26.47
CA ILE A 243 -6.12 3.06 25.80
C ILE A 243 -7.58 3.31 25.44
N HIS A 244 -8.22 4.27 26.12
CA HIS A 244 -9.59 4.63 25.83
C HIS A 244 -9.76 5.09 24.38
N THR A 245 -10.78 4.58 23.71
CA THR A 245 -11.20 4.98 22.36
C THR A 245 -12.70 5.21 22.31
N GLY A 246 -13.15 6.12 21.45
CA GLY A 246 -14.57 6.32 21.12
C GLY A 246 -15.04 5.48 19.92
N ILE A 247 -14.26 4.49 19.49
CA ILE A 247 -14.63 3.62 18.37
C ILE A 247 -15.59 2.57 18.87
N ASP A 248 -16.81 2.54 18.35
CA ASP A 248 -17.82 1.53 18.62
C ASP A 248 -17.71 0.32 17.67
N THR A 249 -18.52 -0.71 17.93
CA THR A 249 -18.51 -1.93 17.11
C THR A 249 -18.94 -1.66 15.66
N GLU A 250 -19.85 -0.73 15.42
CA GLU A 250 -20.36 -0.39 14.09
C GLU A 250 -19.33 0.33 13.23
N THR A 251 -18.47 1.13 13.86
CA THR A 251 -17.45 1.95 13.17
C THR A 251 -16.05 1.33 13.18
N ALA A 252 -15.84 0.25 13.93
CA ALA A 252 -14.52 -0.37 14.13
C ALA A 252 -13.82 -0.75 12.82
N ASP A 253 -14.53 -1.32 11.84
CA ASP A 253 -13.93 -1.70 10.54
C ASP A 253 -13.40 -0.47 9.77
N GLN A 254 -14.12 0.65 9.82
CA GLN A 254 -13.71 1.90 9.16
C GLN A 254 -12.46 2.50 9.79
N HIS A 255 -12.26 2.28 11.11
CA HIS A 255 -11.14 2.79 11.89
C HIS A 255 -9.99 1.78 12.07
N SER A 256 -10.11 0.59 11.46
CA SER A 256 -9.11 -0.50 11.57
C SER A 256 -7.72 -0.13 11.03
N GLY A 257 -7.64 0.93 10.23
CA GLY A 257 -6.38 1.34 9.59
C GLY A 257 -5.99 0.46 8.40
N ARG A 258 -6.90 -0.37 7.90
CA ARG A 258 -6.65 -1.24 6.74
C ARG A 258 -6.24 -0.43 5.51
N LEU A 259 -5.16 -0.87 4.85
CA LEU A 259 -4.72 -0.35 3.55
C LEU A 259 -4.99 -1.36 2.45
N LYS A 260 -5.51 -0.87 1.35
CA LYS A 260 -5.58 -1.67 0.12
C LYS A 260 -4.19 -1.71 -0.52
N ASN A 261 -3.74 -2.90 -0.93
CA ASN A 261 -2.53 -3.02 -1.75
C ASN A 261 -2.77 -2.28 -3.08
N SER A 262 -2.04 -1.18 -3.27
CA SER A 262 -2.14 -0.34 -4.48
C SER A 262 -1.20 -0.78 -5.60
N PHE A 263 -0.34 -1.77 -5.35
CA PHE A 263 0.60 -2.26 -6.34
C PHE A 263 -0.10 -3.19 -7.34
N ASP A 264 -0.08 -2.78 -8.60
CA ASP A 264 -0.46 -3.59 -9.75
C ASP A 264 0.73 -3.60 -10.73
N LYS A 265 1.34 -4.77 -10.89
CA LYS A 265 2.51 -5.00 -11.73
C LYS A 265 2.29 -4.51 -13.17
N ASP A 266 1.13 -4.81 -13.73
CA ASP A 266 0.85 -4.53 -15.13
C ASP A 266 0.56 -3.03 -15.33
N ALA A 267 -0.19 -2.43 -14.41
CA ALA A 267 -0.45 -0.98 -14.41
C ALA A 267 0.85 -0.17 -14.22
N VAL A 268 1.74 -0.57 -13.31
CA VAL A 268 3.04 0.09 -13.10
C VAL A 268 3.93 -0.05 -14.33
N SER A 269 3.96 -1.23 -14.95
CA SER A 269 4.72 -1.48 -16.17
C SER A 269 4.21 -0.66 -17.35
N ALA A 270 2.89 -0.56 -17.54
CA ALA A 270 2.25 0.24 -18.59
C ALA A 270 2.52 1.73 -18.42
N ARG A 271 2.36 2.28 -17.20
CA ARG A 271 2.64 3.71 -16.92
C ARG A 271 4.09 4.08 -17.21
N ARG A 272 5.05 3.21 -16.89
CA ARG A 272 6.46 3.45 -17.19
C ARG A 272 6.78 3.39 -18.68
N GLN A 273 6.10 2.56 -19.46
CA GLN A 273 6.26 2.54 -20.90
C GLN A 273 5.72 3.83 -21.56
N GLN A 274 4.62 4.38 -21.04
CA GLN A 274 4.08 5.66 -21.50
C GLN A 274 4.99 6.85 -21.14
N GLY A 275 5.69 6.81 -20.00
CA GLY A 275 6.65 7.82 -19.57
C GLY A 275 7.97 7.83 -20.36
N ARG A 276 8.23 6.83 -21.19
CA ARG A 276 9.39 6.80 -22.10
C ARG A 276 9.21 7.82 -23.22
N MET A 277 9.59 9.06 -22.97
CA MET A 277 9.78 10.03 -24.05
C MET A 277 10.98 9.58 -24.88
N SER A 278 10.73 9.08 -26.07
CA SER A 278 11.78 8.90 -27.07
C SER A 278 12.23 10.30 -27.51
N ILE A 279 13.41 10.71 -27.09
CA ILE A 279 14.06 11.89 -27.64
C ILE A 279 14.52 11.47 -29.04
N GLY A 280 13.65 11.72 -30.03
CA GLY A 280 13.94 11.41 -31.42
C GLY A 280 15.08 12.26 -31.95
N THR A 281 15.98 11.57 -32.65
CA THR A 281 16.83 12.04 -33.75
C THR A 281 17.28 13.50 -33.71
N ILE A 282 18.48 13.76 -33.25
CA ILE A 282 19.24 14.94 -33.68
C ILE A 282 19.80 14.64 -35.06
N GLY A 283 18.99 14.90 -36.06
CA GLY A 283 19.37 14.74 -37.46
C GLY A 283 18.33 15.36 -38.34
N SER A 284 18.57 16.61 -38.71
CA SER A 284 17.94 17.41 -39.78
C SER A 284 16.40 17.43 -39.82
N CYS A 285 15.87 18.55 -39.31
CA CYS A 285 14.96 19.47 -39.99
C CYS A 285 13.64 18.95 -40.49
N ILE A 286 12.67 19.50 -40.02
CA ILE A 286 11.52 20.19 -40.60
C ILE A 286 10.34 20.05 -39.66
N ARG A 287 9.91 21.20 -39.21
CA ARG A 287 8.72 21.46 -38.40
C ARG A 287 7.52 20.66 -38.89
N LYS A 288 7.12 19.61 -38.17
CA LYS A 288 5.74 19.16 -38.19
C LYS A 288 5.11 19.49 -36.85
N LYS A 289 4.14 20.41 -36.89
CA LYS A 289 3.26 20.81 -35.79
C LYS A 289 2.66 19.57 -35.13
N TRP A 290 2.99 19.31 -33.89
CA TRP A 290 2.40 18.21 -33.14
C TRP A 290 0.91 18.47 -32.97
N ARG A 291 0.08 17.61 -33.56
CA ARG A 291 -1.34 17.49 -33.22
C ARG A 291 -1.50 16.38 -32.19
N TRP A 292 -1.98 16.73 -31.03
CA TRP A 292 -2.44 15.76 -30.05
C TRP A 292 -3.59 14.94 -30.64
N PRO A 293 -3.62 13.59 -30.41
CA PRO A 293 -4.78 12.80 -30.74
C PRO A 293 -5.98 13.29 -29.91
N THR A 294 -7.10 13.55 -30.55
CA THR A 294 -8.30 14.14 -29.95
C THR A 294 -9.06 13.21 -28.98
N ASN A 295 -8.59 11.99 -28.75
CA ASN A 295 -9.28 10.96 -27.94
C ASN A 295 -8.53 10.48 -26.69
N MET A 296 -7.57 11.24 -26.17
CA MET A 296 -7.01 10.94 -24.85
C MET A 296 -7.66 11.78 -23.76
N PRO A 297 -8.09 11.21 -22.63
CA PRO A 297 -8.57 11.97 -21.50
C PRO A 297 -7.43 12.87 -20.97
N LYS A 298 -7.72 14.17 -20.83
CA LYS A 298 -6.78 15.13 -20.26
C LYS A 298 -6.44 14.73 -18.84
N PRO A 299 -5.17 14.79 -18.40
CA PRO A 299 -4.84 14.60 -17.01
C PRO A 299 -5.58 15.64 -16.17
N SER A 300 -6.33 15.17 -15.17
CA SER A 300 -7.05 16.04 -14.24
C SER A 300 -6.01 16.87 -13.47
N SER A 301 -6.05 18.19 -13.69
CA SER A 301 -5.28 19.13 -12.90
C SER A 301 -5.74 19.07 -11.44
N VAL A 302 -4.90 18.57 -10.57
CA VAL A 302 -5.06 18.71 -9.12
C VAL A 302 -4.90 20.21 -8.83
N LYS A 303 -6.00 20.90 -8.61
CA LYS A 303 -6.00 22.28 -8.10
C LYS A 303 -5.53 22.23 -6.65
N SER A 304 -4.32 22.67 -6.39
CA SER A 304 -3.85 23.09 -5.09
C SER A 304 -4.78 24.21 -4.59
N LYS A 305 -5.56 23.93 -3.55
CA LYS A 305 -6.31 24.98 -2.84
C LYS A 305 -5.32 25.66 -1.91
N ASN A 306 -4.83 26.82 -2.32
CA ASN A 306 -4.18 27.76 -1.41
C ASN A 306 -5.23 28.23 -0.39
N ALA A 307 -4.97 27.94 0.87
CA ALA A 307 -5.74 28.51 1.99
C ALA A 307 -5.42 29.99 2.08
N THR A 308 -6.35 30.81 1.66
CA THR A 308 -6.33 32.27 1.90
C THR A 308 -6.85 32.50 3.32
N ALA A 309 -5.97 33.02 4.17
CA ALA A 309 -6.33 33.44 5.52
C ALA A 309 -7.30 34.62 5.47
N GLU A 310 -8.53 34.42 5.89
CA GLU A 310 -9.52 35.46 6.08
C GLU A 310 -9.30 36.13 7.44
N LYS A 311 -8.83 37.37 7.44
CA LYS A 311 -8.79 38.24 8.61
C LYS A 311 -10.22 38.73 8.88
N SER A 312 -10.83 38.18 9.91
CA SER A 312 -12.09 38.75 10.43
C SER A 312 -11.82 39.96 11.29
N ALA A 313 -12.31 41.09 10.87
CA ALA A 313 -12.25 42.34 11.59
C ALA A 313 -13.32 42.34 12.72
N VAL A 314 -12.88 42.54 13.96
CA VAL A 314 -13.73 42.80 15.10
C VAL A 314 -14.28 44.21 15.01
N LYS A 315 -15.58 44.37 14.83
CA LYS A 315 -16.28 45.64 14.91
C LYS A 315 -16.88 45.80 16.31
N LYS A 316 -16.31 46.75 17.07
CA LYS A 316 -16.90 47.26 18.32
C LYS A 316 -18.29 47.86 18.03
N ARG A 317 -19.27 47.55 18.84
CA ARG A 317 -20.42 48.43 19.10
C ARG A 317 -20.63 48.55 20.59
N GLN A 318 -20.85 49.77 20.93
CA GLN A 318 -21.26 50.35 22.20
C GLN A 318 -22.48 49.63 22.80
#